data_98ce74147c7da2cc1e685f5efd31f8f4
#
_entry.id   98ce74147c7da2cc1e685f5efd31f8f4
#
_cell.length_a   1.000
_cell.length_b   1.000
_cell.length_c   1.000
_cell.angle_alpha   90.00
_cell.angle_beta   90.00
_cell.angle_gamma   90.00
#
_symmetry.space_group_name_H-M   'P 1'
#
loop_
_entity.id
_entity.type
_entity.pdbx_description
1 polymer ?
#
loop_
_entity_poly.entity_id
_entity_poly.type
_entity_poly.pdbx_seq_one_letter_code
_entity_poly.pdbx_strand_id
1 'polypeptide(L)'
;MNPDVTILYDSIRWEEKALLEAGKKKNINIQMVDCKKLALDLEKKPEDYGVVIQRCVSYYRNLHSTAALEGLGVKVINCLNTGVFAGNKLFTHMLLKKIGVPTPDATVAFSKDSALDALKKHGFPKNIKPTVGSWGRMVSKLNDMEEAEGIIEGREAMYPIHHIHFLEEFVQRPQRDIRVLVIGNNVAAAIYRNSGDGNWKTNTHLGGSAETCEISNELEDMCIKAKDSVFGDIVGIDLMESNDK
;
A
#
# COMPACT_ATOMS: atom_id res chain seq x y z
N MET A 1 -15.15 17.90 25.77
CA MET A 1 -14.56 16.57 26.05
C MET A 1 -13.51 16.33 24.99
N ASN A 2 -12.34 15.91 25.40
CA ASN A 2 -11.29 15.54 24.47
C ASN A 2 -11.72 14.32 23.66
N PRO A 3 -11.28 14.16 22.42
CA PRO A 3 -11.59 12.97 21.61
C PRO A 3 -10.81 11.74 22.15
N ASP A 4 -11.44 10.56 22.08
CA ASP A 4 -10.74 9.30 22.30
C ASP A 4 -9.88 8.96 21.08
N VAL A 5 -10.44 9.25 19.88
CA VAL A 5 -9.83 8.96 18.59
C VAL A 5 -10.04 10.14 17.64
N THR A 6 -9.02 10.47 16.88
CA THR A 6 -9.10 11.41 15.76
C THR A 6 -8.88 10.68 14.45
N ILE A 7 -9.79 10.82 13.49
CA ILE A 7 -9.58 10.39 12.12
C ILE A 7 -8.99 11.55 11.33
N LEU A 8 -7.70 11.44 10.96
CA LEU A 8 -7.01 12.42 10.13
C LEU A 8 -7.13 12.03 8.66
N TYR A 9 -7.83 12.84 7.88
CA TYR A 9 -8.12 12.56 6.48
C TYR A 9 -7.80 13.76 5.57
N ASP A 10 -7.66 13.52 4.27
CA ASP A 10 -7.62 14.56 3.23
C ASP A 10 -8.71 14.38 2.17
N SER A 11 -9.45 13.28 2.25
CA SER A 11 -10.61 12.97 1.43
C SER A 11 -11.56 12.08 2.22
N ILE A 12 -12.84 12.41 2.24
CA ILE A 12 -13.86 11.59 2.91
C ILE A 12 -14.40 10.58 1.90
N ARG A 13 -14.23 9.31 2.21
CA ARG A 13 -14.77 8.18 1.46
C ARG A 13 -15.75 7.42 2.35
N TRP A 14 -16.23 6.27 1.90
CA TRP A 14 -17.13 5.45 2.70
C TRP A 14 -16.46 4.89 3.96
N GLU A 15 -15.15 4.59 3.90
CA GLU A 15 -14.39 4.02 5.01
C GLU A 15 -14.29 4.98 6.21
N GLU A 16 -14.04 6.27 5.97
CA GLU A 16 -14.00 7.28 7.03
C GLU A 16 -15.38 7.44 7.68
N LYS A 17 -16.45 7.38 6.88
CA LYS A 17 -17.83 7.39 7.40
C LYS A 17 -18.16 6.14 8.21
N ALA A 18 -17.74 4.96 7.74
CA ALA A 18 -17.95 3.69 8.43
C ALA A 18 -17.23 3.65 9.79
N LEU A 19 -16.00 4.18 9.86
CA LEU A 19 -15.25 4.31 11.11
C LEU A 19 -15.98 5.22 12.11
N LEU A 20 -16.50 6.35 11.64
CA LEU A 20 -17.29 7.26 12.50
C LEU A 20 -18.54 6.58 13.05
N GLU A 21 -19.30 5.87 12.21
CA GLU A 21 -20.48 5.12 12.64
C GLU A 21 -20.13 3.97 13.59
N ALA A 22 -19.02 3.27 13.36
CA ALA A 22 -18.55 2.24 14.27
C ALA A 22 -18.18 2.81 15.65
N GLY A 23 -17.57 3.99 15.68
CA GLY A 23 -17.27 4.70 16.92
C GLY A 23 -18.52 5.06 17.69
N LYS A 24 -19.55 5.62 17.03
CA LYS A 24 -20.84 5.91 17.65
C LYS A 24 -21.46 4.68 18.28
N LYS A 25 -21.48 3.54 17.58
CA LYS A 25 -22.01 2.26 18.10
C LYS A 25 -21.26 1.73 19.32
N LYS A 26 -19.99 2.10 19.47
CA LYS A 26 -19.12 1.68 20.58
C LYS A 26 -18.97 2.74 21.68
N ASN A 27 -19.67 3.86 21.58
CA ASN A 27 -19.57 5.03 22.48
C ASN A 27 -18.13 5.60 22.55
N ILE A 28 -17.41 5.57 21.44
CA ILE A 28 -16.07 6.17 21.28
C ILE A 28 -16.27 7.58 20.73
N ASN A 29 -15.73 8.58 21.41
CA ASN A 29 -15.74 9.98 20.95
C ASN A 29 -14.73 10.18 19.82
N ILE A 30 -15.22 10.23 18.57
CA ILE A 30 -14.41 10.38 17.37
C ILE A 30 -14.48 11.81 16.85
N GLN A 31 -13.30 12.44 16.70
CA GLN A 31 -13.11 13.69 16.00
C GLN A 31 -12.69 13.42 14.54
N MET A 32 -13.19 14.23 13.61
CA MET A 32 -12.78 14.21 12.19
C MET A 32 -11.95 15.46 11.89
N VAL A 33 -10.70 15.28 11.44
CA VAL A 33 -9.78 16.39 11.12
C VAL A 33 -9.35 16.34 9.66
N ASP A 34 -9.64 17.40 8.91
CA ASP A 34 -9.16 17.55 7.54
C ASP A 34 -7.70 18.02 7.55
N CYS A 35 -6.80 17.14 7.15
CA CYS A 35 -5.35 17.40 7.07
C CYS A 35 -5.01 18.65 6.25
N LYS A 36 -5.83 18.98 5.26
CA LYS A 36 -5.61 20.17 4.40
C LYS A 36 -5.90 21.50 5.13
N LYS A 37 -6.57 21.42 6.27
CA LYS A 37 -6.88 22.58 7.14
C LYS A 37 -6.05 22.61 8.41
N LEU A 38 -5.23 21.57 8.61
CA LEU A 38 -4.39 21.43 9.80
C LEU A 38 -3.12 22.25 9.64
N ALA A 39 -2.83 23.07 10.63
CA ALA A 39 -1.55 23.73 10.84
C ALA A 39 -1.06 23.38 12.24
N LEU A 40 0.15 22.82 12.35
CA LEU A 40 0.76 22.41 13.61
C LEU A 40 1.92 23.37 13.92
N ASP A 41 1.88 23.98 15.09
CA ASP A 41 3.03 24.71 15.64
C ASP A 41 3.97 23.67 16.27
N LEU A 42 5.14 23.47 15.67
CA LEU A 42 6.07 22.42 16.10
C LEU A 42 6.79 22.74 17.42
N GLU A 43 6.69 24.00 17.90
CA GLU A 43 7.29 24.45 19.15
C GLU A 43 6.32 24.35 20.34
N LYS A 44 5.07 24.01 20.10
CA LYS A 44 4.03 23.96 21.13
C LYS A 44 3.44 22.56 21.26
N LYS A 45 3.02 22.26 22.48
CA LYS A 45 2.21 21.06 22.70
C LYS A 45 0.92 21.16 21.85
N PRO A 46 0.60 20.14 21.04
CA PRO A 46 -0.59 20.14 20.20
C PRO A 46 -1.86 20.05 21.08
N GLU A 47 -2.99 20.35 20.45
CA GLU A 47 -4.30 19.99 21.00
C GLU A 47 -4.37 18.49 21.28
N ASP A 48 -5.28 18.10 22.16
CA ASP A 48 -5.50 16.69 22.45
C ASP A 48 -6.27 16.03 21.30
N TYR A 49 -5.59 15.15 20.59
CA TYR A 49 -6.16 14.36 19.47
C TYR A 49 -6.58 12.95 19.89
N GLY A 50 -6.34 12.54 21.13
CA GLY A 50 -6.45 11.14 21.52
C GLY A 50 -5.50 10.27 20.67
N VAL A 51 -5.97 9.12 20.20
CA VAL A 51 -5.22 8.29 19.21
C VAL A 51 -5.61 8.71 17.81
N VAL A 52 -4.64 9.08 16.98
CA VAL A 52 -4.90 9.47 15.59
C VAL A 52 -4.89 8.26 14.67
N ILE A 53 -5.99 8.02 13.94
CA ILE A 53 -6.05 7.07 12.83
C ILE A 53 -5.73 7.83 11.55
N GLN A 54 -4.57 7.53 10.95
CA GLN A 54 -4.12 8.16 9.71
C GLN A 54 -4.86 7.60 8.49
N ARG A 55 -5.61 8.47 7.80
CA ARG A 55 -6.47 8.11 6.66
C ARG A 55 -6.26 8.98 5.42
N CYS A 56 -5.20 9.79 5.39
CA CYS A 56 -4.89 10.56 4.19
C CYS A 56 -4.61 9.65 2.99
N VAL A 57 -5.23 9.97 1.86
CA VAL A 57 -5.02 9.29 0.57
C VAL A 57 -3.69 9.72 -0.06
N SER A 58 -3.34 11.00 0.12
CA SER A 58 -2.06 11.55 -0.36
C SER A 58 -0.91 10.97 0.44
N TYR A 59 0.01 10.28 -0.26
CA TYR A 59 1.21 9.71 0.34
C TYR A 59 2.03 10.74 1.13
N TYR A 60 2.27 11.90 0.55
CA TYR A 60 3.08 12.94 1.20
C TYR A 60 2.35 13.59 2.39
N ARG A 61 1.04 13.86 2.31
CA ARG A 61 0.29 14.35 3.47
C ARG A 61 0.28 13.32 4.59
N ASN A 62 0.11 12.04 4.26
CA ASN A 62 0.21 10.96 5.23
C ASN A 62 1.55 11.02 5.97
N LEU A 63 2.67 10.96 5.26
CA LEU A 63 4.00 10.93 5.88
C LEU A 63 4.28 12.18 6.73
N HIS A 64 4.05 13.38 6.16
CA HIS A 64 4.45 14.61 6.85
C HIS A 64 3.56 14.95 8.04
N SER A 65 2.25 14.71 7.94
CA SER A 65 1.36 14.92 9.09
C SER A 65 1.60 13.90 10.19
N THR A 66 1.89 12.63 9.83
CA THR A 66 2.26 11.60 10.80
C THR A 66 3.57 11.97 11.51
N ALA A 67 4.61 12.34 10.76
CA ALA A 67 5.90 12.75 11.34
C ALA A 67 5.75 13.93 12.30
N ALA A 68 4.97 14.94 11.91
CA ALA A 68 4.73 16.11 12.77
C ALA A 68 3.98 15.73 14.05
N LEU A 69 2.91 14.94 13.96
CA LEU A 69 2.12 14.52 15.11
C LEU A 69 2.92 13.62 16.06
N GLU A 70 3.66 12.63 15.54
CA GLU A 70 4.52 11.77 16.36
C GLU A 70 5.65 12.57 17.01
N GLY A 71 6.27 13.50 16.28
CA GLY A 71 7.28 14.42 16.84
C GLY A 71 6.76 15.29 17.98
N LEU A 72 5.48 15.61 17.98
CA LEU A 72 4.78 16.32 19.06
C LEU A 72 4.25 15.38 20.16
N GLY A 73 4.55 14.07 20.09
CA GLY A 73 4.17 13.09 21.10
C GLY A 73 2.74 12.53 20.96
N VAL A 74 2.09 12.75 19.83
CA VAL A 74 0.77 12.18 19.52
C VAL A 74 0.91 10.76 18.98
N LYS A 75 0.12 9.81 19.51
CA LYS A 75 0.09 8.44 18.98
C LYS A 75 -0.68 8.40 17.66
N VAL A 76 -0.01 7.93 16.61
CA VAL A 76 -0.61 7.79 15.28
C VAL A 76 -0.63 6.30 14.83
N ILE A 77 -1.73 5.85 14.29
CA ILE A 77 -1.95 4.53 13.68
C ILE A 77 -2.32 4.73 12.19
N ASN A 78 -1.54 4.21 11.26
CA ASN A 78 -0.24 3.57 11.46
C ASN A 78 0.86 4.64 11.65
N CYS A 79 1.97 4.22 12.29
CA CYS A 79 3.11 5.08 12.53
C CYS A 79 3.83 5.50 11.24
N LEU A 80 4.74 6.47 11.35
CA LEU A 80 5.53 6.99 10.22
C LEU A 80 6.29 5.89 9.48
N ASN A 81 6.91 4.95 10.21
CA ASN A 81 7.65 3.85 9.60
C ASN A 81 6.76 3.00 8.68
N THR A 82 5.54 2.70 9.11
CA THR A 82 4.57 1.99 8.26
C THR A 82 4.27 2.79 6.99
N GLY A 83 4.04 4.08 7.11
CA GLY A 83 3.81 4.96 5.96
C GLY A 83 4.98 4.93 4.96
N VAL A 84 6.21 4.98 5.46
CA VAL A 84 7.44 4.93 4.65
C VAL A 84 7.59 3.58 3.96
N PHE A 85 7.54 2.49 4.73
CA PHE A 85 7.85 1.16 4.19
C PHE A 85 6.71 0.57 3.36
N ALA A 86 5.48 0.57 3.86
CA ALA A 86 4.33 0.03 3.12
C ALA A 86 3.89 0.94 1.96
N GLY A 87 4.23 2.23 2.00
CA GLY A 87 3.94 3.17 0.92
C GLY A 87 4.88 3.09 -0.28
N ASN A 88 6.01 2.38 -0.17
CA ASN A 88 7.00 2.23 -1.22
C ASN A 88 7.23 0.75 -1.55
N LYS A 89 6.92 0.34 -2.79
CA LYS A 89 6.98 -1.07 -3.23
C LYS A 89 8.38 -1.67 -3.13
N LEU A 90 9.42 -0.90 -3.44
CA LEU A 90 10.80 -1.36 -3.31
C LEU A 90 11.14 -1.64 -1.84
N PHE A 91 10.77 -0.73 -0.95
CA PHE A 91 11.06 -0.88 0.48
C PHE A 91 10.31 -2.06 1.08
N THR A 92 9.01 -2.18 0.76
CA THR A 92 8.21 -3.36 1.17
C THR A 92 8.83 -4.65 0.66
N HIS A 93 9.18 -4.72 -0.63
CA HIS A 93 9.78 -5.91 -1.24
C HIS A 93 11.06 -6.33 -0.52
N MET A 94 11.96 -5.38 -0.23
CA MET A 94 13.22 -5.67 0.46
C MET A 94 13.02 -6.16 1.89
N LEU A 95 12.03 -5.62 2.62
CA LEU A 95 11.70 -6.07 3.96
C LEU A 95 11.10 -7.49 3.96
N LEU A 96 10.14 -7.76 3.08
CA LEU A 96 9.52 -9.07 2.95
C LEU A 96 10.55 -10.14 2.57
N LYS A 97 11.43 -9.84 1.61
CA LYS A 97 12.53 -10.74 1.23
C LYS A 97 13.48 -11.03 2.39
N LYS A 98 13.82 -10.00 3.18
CA LYS A 98 14.71 -10.14 4.35
C LYS A 98 14.15 -11.10 5.41
N ILE A 99 12.84 -11.16 5.59
CA ILE A 99 12.18 -12.04 6.56
C ILE A 99 11.70 -13.36 5.97
N GLY A 100 12.02 -13.63 4.68
CA GLY A 100 11.69 -14.89 4.00
C GLY A 100 10.21 -15.02 3.59
N VAL A 101 9.45 -13.92 3.53
CA VAL A 101 8.09 -13.93 2.96
C VAL A 101 8.22 -13.97 1.43
N PRO A 102 7.56 -14.94 0.75
CA PRO A 102 7.60 -15.06 -0.70
C PRO A 102 7.12 -13.78 -1.40
N THR A 103 7.90 -13.32 -2.37
CA THR A 103 7.57 -12.18 -3.22
C THR A 103 7.96 -12.51 -4.67
N PRO A 104 7.28 -11.96 -5.68
CA PRO A 104 7.74 -12.10 -7.06
C PRO A 104 9.18 -11.57 -7.21
N ASP A 105 9.97 -12.20 -8.06
CA ASP A 105 11.32 -11.71 -8.33
C ASP A 105 11.29 -10.30 -8.91
N ALA A 106 12.16 -9.44 -8.42
CA ALA A 106 12.19 -8.05 -8.83
C ALA A 106 13.62 -7.52 -9.06
N THR A 107 13.70 -6.57 -9.95
CA THR A 107 14.91 -5.80 -10.25
C THR A 107 14.59 -4.32 -10.15
N VAL A 108 15.46 -3.53 -9.54
CA VAL A 108 15.35 -2.07 -9.55
C VAL A 108 16.46 -1.49 -10.43
N ALA A 109 16.10 -0.55 -11.29
CA ALA A 109 17.03 0.20 -12.14
C ALA A 109 16.84 1.70 -11.93
N PHE A 110 17.90 2.47 -12.09
CA PHE A 110 17.95 3.89 -11.74
C PHE A 110 18.15 4.80 -12.95
N SER A 111 18.07 4.24 -14.15
CA SER A 111 18.10 4.95 -15.43
C SER A 111 17.43 4.13 -16.52
N LYS A 112 17.06 4.79 -17.64
CA LYS A 112 16.55 4.11 -18.85
C LYS A 112 17.47 2.97 -19.27
N ASP A 113 18.77 3.25 -19.44
CA ASP A 113 19.73 2.27 -19.97
C ASP A 113 19.83 1.04 -19.05
N SER A 114 19.98 1.24 -17.74
CA SER A 114 20.05 0.12 -16.79
C SER A 114 18.74 -0.68 -16.71
N ALA A 115 17.59 -0.06 -16.93
CA ALA A 115 16.30 -0.75 -16.97
C ALA A 115 16.19 -1.63 -18.24
N LEU A 116 16.58 -1.10 -19.41
CA LEU A 116 16.56 -1.86 -20.66
C LEU A 116 17.56 -3.01 -20.63
N ASP A 117 18.77 -2.81 -20.08
CA ASP A 117 19.76 -3.88 -19.92
C ASP A 117 19.27 -4.98 -18.95
N ALA A 118 18.59 -4.60 -17.87
CA ALA A 118 17.96 -5.57 -16.97
C ALA A 118 16.88 -6.39 -17.70
N LEU A 119 16.05 -5.76 -18.54
CA LEU A 119 15.03 -6.46 -19.33
C LEU A 119 15.63 -7.39 -20.39
N LYS A 120 16.72 -6.98 -21.07
CA LYS A 120 17.46 -7.88 -21.97
C LYS A 120 17.97 -9.12 -21.25
N LYS A 121 18.47 -8.95 -20.03
CA LYS A 121 19.02 -10.04 -19.22
C LYS A 121 17.97 -10.99 -18.67
N HIS A 122 16.85 -10.45 -18.18
CA HIS A 122 15.85 -11.23 -17.44
C HIS A 122 14.64 -11.63 -18.27
N GLY A 123 14.51 -11.12 -19.51
CA GLY A 123 13.44 -11.46 -20.45
C GLY A 123 12.06 -10.93 -20.07
N PHE A 124 11.07 -11.36 -20.84
CA PHE A 124 9.67 -10.96 -20.77
C PHE A 124 8.75 -12.17 -20.52
N PRO A 125 7.49 -11.99 -20.04
CA PRO A 125 6.92 -10.70 -19.66
C PRO A 125 7.38 -10.22 -18.27
N LYS A 126 7.39 -8.89 -18.05
CA LYS A 126 7.64 -8.26 -16.76
C LYS A 126 6.55 -7.24 -16.44
N ASN A 127 6.39 -6.92 -15.17
CA ASN A 127 5.60 -5.78 -14.74
C ASN A 127 6.54 -4.62 -14.41
N ILE A 128 6.23 -3.42 -14.90
CA ILE A 128 6.88 -2.20 -14.42
C ILE A 128 5.90 -1.43 -13.53
N LYS A 129 6.33 -1.09 -12.32
CA LYS A 129 5.51 -0.42 -11.31
C LYS A 129 6.18 0.86 -10.82
N PRO A 130 5.45 1.92 -10.50
CA PRO A 130 6.02 3.03 -9.76
C PRO A 130 6.36 2.55 -8.35
N THR A 131 7.47 3.01 -7.77
CA THR A 131 7.84 2.66 -6.39
C THR A 131 6.80 3.17 -5.39
N VAL A 132 6.27 4.38 -5.62
CA VAL A 132 5.17 4.99 -4.86
C VAL A 132 3.95 5.12 -5.76
N GLY A 133 2.80 4.65 -5.30
CA GLY A 133 1.53 4.73 -6.05
C GLY A 133 0.57 3.60 -5.67
N SER A 134 -0.72 3.82 -5.91
CA SER A 134 -1.81 2.93 -5.53
C SER A 134 -2.81 2.74 -6.67
N TRP A 135 -3.77 1.83 -6.49
CA TRP A 135 -4.88 1.55 -7.41
C TRP A 135 -4.45 1.10 -8.82
N GLY A 136 -3.29 0.46 -8.95
CA GLY A 136 -2.79 -0.03 -10.23
C GLY A 136 -2.42 1.08 -11.24
N ARG A 137 -2.37 2.36 -10.80
CA ARG A 137 -1.97 3.48 -11.65
C ARG A 137 -0.50 3.33 -12.02
N MET A 138 -0.19 3.60 -13.29
CA MET A 138 1.17 3.50 -13.85
C MET A 138 1.81 2.10 -13.69
N VAL A 139 1.00 1.06 -13.49
CA VAL A 139 1.44 -0.33 -13.57
C VAL A 139 1.18 -0.81 -14.98
N SER A 140 2.23 -1.28 -15.66
CA SER A 140 2.15 -1.82 -17.02
C SER A 140 2.79 -3.19 -17.08
N LYS A 141 2.21 -4.07 -17.89
CA LYS A 141 2.84 -5.31 -18.33
C LYS A 141 3.71 -4.96 -19.52
N LEU A 142 4.93 -5.43 -19.54
CA LEU A 142 5.87 -5.33 -20.64
C LEU A 142 5.95 -6.70 -21.31
N ASN A 143 5.58 -6.80 -22.58
CA ASN A 143 5.60 -8.07 -23.30
C ASN A 143 6.85 -8.22 -24.17
N ASP A 144 7.46 -7.11 -24.57
CA ASP A 144 8.63 -7.07 -25.40
C ASP A 144 9.45 -5.78 -25.15
N MET A 145 10.54 -5.65 -25.90
CA MET A 145 11.47 -4.52 -25.76
C MET A 145 10.90 -3.21 -26.29
N GLU A 146 10.11 -3.24 -27.36
CA GLU A 146 9.51 -2.05 -27.97
C GLU A 146 8.52 -1.38 -27.02
N GLU A 147 7.62 -2.17 -26.42
CA GLU A 147 6.73 -1.68 -25.36
C GLU A 147 7.52 -1.12 -24.16
N ALA A 148 8.60 -1.79 -23.76
CA ALA A 148 9.41 -1.39 -22.63
C ALA A 148 10.11 -0.04 -22.89
N GLU A 149 10.71 0.14 -24.04
CA GLU A 149 11.38 1.40 -24.43
C GLU A 149 10.41 2.58 -24.38
N GLY A 150 9.23 2.44 -24.99
CA GLY A 150 8.22 3.50 -25.02
C GLY A 150 7.71 3.87 -23.62
N ILE A 151 7.45 2.88 -22.76
CA ILE A 151 6.96 3.11 -21.40
C ILE A 151 8.04 3.74 -20.52
N ILE A 152 9.28 3.27 -20.59
CA ILE A 152 10.41 3.78 -19.80
C ILE A 152 10.72 5.21 -20.24
N GLU A 153 10.78 5.50 -21.54
CA GLU A 153 10.99 6.85 -22.07
C GLU A 153 9.92 7.82 -21.59
N GLY A 154 8.65 7.42 -21.63
CA GLY A 154 7.56 8.22 -21.08
C GLY A 154 7.73 8.52 -19.58
N ARG A 155 8.32 7.60 -18.80
CA ARG A 155 8.59 7.82 -17.38
C ARG A 155 9.77 8.77 -17.14
N GLU A 156 10.80 8.74 -17.98
CA GLU A 156 11.94 9.66 -17.91
C GLU A 156 11.50 11.13 -18.18
N ALA A 157 10.40 11.34 -18.88
CA ALA A 157 9.81 12.67 -19.08
C ALA A 157 8.99 13.18 -17.88
N MET A 158 8.82 12.37 -16.82
CA MET A 158 8.06 12.70 -15.61
C MET A 158 8.97 13.21 -14.48
N TYR A 159 8.38 13.37 -13.26
CA TYR A 159 9.15 13.72 -12.07
C TYR A 159 10.19 12.64 -11.72
N PRO A 160 11.32 13.01 -11.09
CA PRO A 160 12.45 12.11 -10.81
C PRO A 160 12.10 10.82 -10.06
N ILE A 161 11.03 10.80 -9.27
CA ILE A 161 10.56 9.57 -8.61
C ILE A 161 10.18 8.47 -9.62
N HIS A 162 9.84 8.83 -10.86
CA HIS A 162 9.47 7.89 -11.92
C HIS A 162 10.67 7.35 -12.70
N HIS A 163 11.88 7.93 -12.48
CA HIS A 163 13.15 7.41 -13.02
C HIS A 163 13.68 6.21 -12.24
N ILE A 164 12.98 5.82 -11.15
CA ILE A 164 13.24 4.57 -10.43
C ILE A 164 12.33 3.50 -11.02
N HIS A 165 12.91 2.60 -11.79
CA HIS A 165 12.19 1.54 -12.50
C HIS A 165 12.16 0.28 -11.66
N PHE A 166 11.02 -0.05 -11.06
CA PHE A 166 10.81 -1.29 -10.33
C PHE A 166 10.17 -2.30 -11.28
N LEU A 167 11.00 -3.25 -11.71
CA LEU A 167 10.64 -4.33 -12.64
C LEU A 167 10.39 -5.61 -11.84
N GLU A 168 9.21 -6.18 -11.99
CA GLU A 168 8.79 -7.37 -11.24
C GLU A 168 8.39 -8.47 -12.20
N GLU A 169 8.62 -9.71 -11.82
CA GLU A 169 8.15 -10.88 -12.54
C GLU A 169 6.63 -10.81 -12.79
N PHE A 170 6.21 -11.21 -13.99
CA PHE A 170 4.79 -11.38 -14.27
C PHE A 170 4.37 -12.77 -13.81
N VAL A 171 3.80 -12.87 -12.61
CA VAL A 171 3.34 -14.12 -12.02
C VAL A 171 2.12 -14.64 -12.79
N GLN A 172 2.22 -15.84 -13.33
CA GLN A 172 1.08 -16.59 -13.89
C GLN A 172 0.18 -17.01 -12.72
N ARG A 173 -1.07 -16.57 -12.72
CA ARG A 173 -2.00 -16.81 -11.64
C ARG A 173 -3.45 -16.85 -12.13
N PRO A 174 -4.38 -17.39 -11.35
CA PRO A 174 -5.81 -17.22 -11.61
C PRO A 174 -6.16 -15.72 -11.74
N GLN A 175 -7.25 -15.41 -12.44
CA GLN A 175 -7.70 -14.01 -12.62
C GLN A 175 -8.28 -13.43 -11.33
N ARG A 176 -7.57 -13.65 -10.22
CA ARG A 176 -7.91 -13.15 -8.89
C ARG A 176 -6.65 -12.90 -8.07
N ASP A 177 -6.81 -12.16 -7.01
CA ASP A 177 -5.87 -12.08 -5.90
C ASP A 177 -6.60 -12.17 -4.56
N ILE A 178 -5.85 -12.32 -3.48
CA ILE A 178 -6.39 -12.37 -2.13
C ILE A 178 -6.05 -11.05 -1.43
N ARG A 179 -7.06 -10.38 -0.91
CA ARG A 179 -6.91 -9.20 -0.07
C ARG A 179 -7.12 -9.59 1.38
N VAL A 180 -6.07 -9.47 2.21
CA VAL A 180 -6.12 -9.76 3.64
C VAL A 180 -6.02 -8.45 4.42
N LEU A 181 -6.88 -8.27 5.42
CA LEU A 181 -6.81 -7.17 6.38
C LEU A 181 -6.30 -7.70 7.72
N VAL A 182 -5.12 -7.26 8.13
CA VAL A 182 -4.54 -7.58 9.44
C VAL A 182 -4.71 -6.40 10.37
N ILE A 183 -5.21 -6.64 11.58
CA ILE A 183 -5.37 -5.65 12.66
C ILE A 183 -4.72 -6.21 13.91
N GLY A 184 -3.68 -5.54 14.41
CA GLY A 184 -2.86 -6.09 15.50
C GLY A 184 -2.29 -7.46 15.10
N ASN A 185 -2.55 -8.48 15.88
CA ASN A 185 -2.05 -9.84 15.63
C ASN A 185 -3.13 -10.79 15.11
N ASN A 186 -4.18 -10.25 14.46
CA ASN A 186 -5.27 -11.06 13.94
C ASN A 186 -5.57 -10.70 12.50
N VAL A 187 -5.92 -11.69 11.70
CA VAL A 187 -6.55 -11.46 10.41
C VAL A 187 -8.02 -11.15 10.62
N ALA A 188 -8.38 -9.90 10.38
CA ALA A 188 -9.76 -9.42 10.57
C ALA A 188 -10.68 -9.79 9.42
N ALA A 189 -10.15 -9.90 8.21
CA ALA A 189 -10.89 -10.27 7.00
C ALA A 189 -9.95 -10.73 5.89
N ALA A 190 -10.43 -11.65 5.06
CA ALA A 190 -9.79 -12.02 3.81
C ALA A 190 -10.85 -12.21 2.72
N ILE A 191 -10.56 -11.71 1.52
CA ILE A 191 -11.43 -11.82 0.35
C ILE A 191 -10.63 -12.16 -0.90
N TYR A 192 -11.22 -12.97 -1.78
CA TYR A 192 -10.80 -13.03 -3.17
C TYR A 192 -11.33 -11.80 -3.89
N ARG A 193 -10.47 -11.18 -4.70
CA ARG A 193 -10.86 -10.14 -5.64
C ARG A 193 -10.71 -10.70 -7.05
N ASN A 194 -11.83 -11.02 -7.67
CA ASN A 194 -11.84 -11.53 -9.04
C ASN A 194 -11.78 -10.35 -10.02
N SER A 195 -10.93 -10.45 -11.07
CA SER A 195 -10.92 -9.46 -12.14
C SER A 195 -12.16 -9.62 -13.03
N GLY A 196 -12.66 -8.52 -13.58
CA GLY A 196 -13.66 -8.57 -14.67
C GLY A 196 -13.06 -9.17 -15.94
N ASP A 197 -13.93 -9.61 -16.85
CA ASP A 197 -13.56 -10.26 -18.10
C ASP A 197 -12.49 -9.48 -18.89
N GLY A 198 -11.43 -10.17 -19.25
CA GLY A 198 -10.33 -9.66 -20.08
C GLY A 198 -9.34 -8.73 -19.34
N ASN A 199 -9.50 -8.51 -18.04
CA ASN A 199 -8.59 -7.64 -17.30
C ASN A 199 -7.68 -8.47 -16.39
N TRP A 200 -6.36 -8.28 -16.48
CA TRP A 200 -5.39 -8.93 -15.59
C TRP A 200 -5.22 -8.21 -14.24
N LYS A 201 -5.76 -6.98 -14.12
CA LYS A 201 -5.78 -6.19 -12.87
C LYS A 201 -7.04 -6.54 -12.07
N THR A 202 -6.86 -6.93 -10.81
CA THR A 202 -7.91 -7.43 -9.90
C THR A 202 -8.57 -6.34 -9.05
N ASN A 203 -8.30 -5.08 -9.34
CA ASN A 203 -8.87 -3.96 -8.57
C ASN A 203 -10.41 -3.93 -8.74
N THR A 204 -11.15 -4.09 -7.65
CA THR A 204 -12.63 -4.16 -7.64
C THR A 204 -13.34 -2.97 -8.28
N HIS A 205 -12.75 -1.78 -8.24
CA HIS A 205 -13.31 -0.59 -8.91
C HIS A 205 -13.29 -0.68 -10.45
N LEU A 206 -12.68 -1.71 -11.03
CA LEU A 206 -12.68 -2.00 -12.46
C LEU A 206 -13.73 -3.03 -12.87
N GLY A 207 -14.75 -3.27 -12.03
CA GLY A 207 -15.86 -4.20 -12.32
C GLY A 207 -15.64 -5.62 -11.81
N GLY A 208 -14.66 -5.84 -10.94
CA GLY A 208 -14.43 -7.13 -10.29
C GLY A 208 -15.44 -7.46 -9.18
N SER A 209 -15.58 -8.74 -8.85
CA SER A 209 -16.35 -9.23 -7.71
C SER A 209 -15.45 -9.54 -6.50
N ALA A 210 -16.06 -9.56 -5.31
CA ALA A 210 -15.39 -9.95 -4.08
C ALA A 210 -16.12 -11.13 -3.44
N GLU A 211 -15.36 -12.14 -3.00
CA GLU A 211 -15.87 -13.33 -2.32
C GLU A 211 -15.07 -13.56 -1.04
N THR A 212 -15.69 -14.15 -0.02
CA THR A 212 -14.97 -14.49 1.22
C THR A 212 -13.86 -15.50 0.90
N CYS A 213 -12.68 -15.26 1.46
CA CYS A 213 -11.54 -16.16 1.38
C CYS A 213 -11.26 -16.74 2.78
N GLU A 214 -11.28 -18.06 2.89
CA GLU A 214 -10.75 -18.74 4.07
C GLU A 214 -9.23 -18.84 3.92
N ILE A 215 -8.51 -18.47 4.95
CA ILE A 215 -7.04 -18.56 4.95
C ILE A 215 -6.58 -19.62 5.94
N SER A 216 -5.51 -20.31 5.55
CA SER A 216 -4.85 -21.27 6.44
C SER A 216 -4.05 -20.57 7.54
N ASN A 217 -3.76 -21.27 8.63
CA ASN A 217 -2.90 -20.74 9.69
C ASN A 217 -1.52 -20.31 9.15
N GLU A 218 -0.98 -21.01 8.15
CA GLU A 218 0.28 -20.66 7.50
C GLU A 218 0.20 -19.29 6.78
N LEU A 219 -0.88 -19.04 6.03
CA LEU A 219 -1.11 -17.74 5.38
C LEU A 219 -1.37 -16.64 6.41
N GLU A 220 -2.08 -16.94 7.49
CA GLU A 220 -2.28 -15.99 8.60
C GLU A 220 -0.94 -15.59 9.21
N ASP A 221 -0.09 -16.56 9.59
CA ASP A 221 1.24 -16.33 10.14
C ASP A 221 2.11 -15.50 9.18
N MET A 222 2.06 -15.81 7.88
CA MET A 222 2.78 -15.06 6.86
C MET A 222 2.31 -13.61 6.78
N CYS A 223 0.99 -13.38 6.82
CA CYS A 223 0.41 -12.03 6.79
C CYS A 223 0.79 -11.23 8.05
N ILE A 224 0.79 -11.85 9.23
CA ILE A 224 1.21 -11.20 10.46
C ILE A 224 2.69 -10.81 10.38
N LYS A 225 3.57 -11.72 9.95
CA LYS A 225 5.00 -11.42 9.73
C LYS A 225 5.20 -10.27 8.72
N ALA A 226 4.45 -10.28 7.62
CA ALA A 226 4.52 -9.22 6.62
C ALA A 226 4.11 -7.86 7.23
N LYS A 227 3.02 -7.81 8.00
CA LYS A 227 2.57 -6.61 8.72
C LYS A 227 3.63 -6.12 9.72
N ASP A 228 4.23 -7.01 10.51
CA ASP A 228 5.26 -6.66 11.49
C ASP A 228 6.51 -6.09 10.82
N SER A 229 6.89 -6.62 9.65
CA SER A 229 8.07 -6.15 8.92
C SER A 229 7.99 -4.68 8.50
N VAL A 230 6.78 -4.17 8.30
CA VAL A 230 6.53 -2.76 7.97
C VAL A 230 6.07 -1.93 9.17
N PHE A 231 6.18 -2.45 10.39
CA PHE A 231 5.76 -1.79 11.64
C PHE A 231 4.27 -1.43 11.67
N GLY A 232 3.43 -2.24 11.03
CA GLY A 232 2.02 -1.92 10.85
C GLY A 232 1.14 -2.37 12.02
N ASP A 233 0.17 -1.55 12.39
CA ASP A 233 -0.93 -1.92 13.29
C ASP A 233 -2.15 -2.39 12.49
N ILE A 234 -2.46 -1.71 11.37
CA ILE A 234 -3.58 -2.02 10.48
C ILE A 234 -3.05 -2.03 9.05
N VAL A 235 -2.96 -3.21 8.44
CA VAL A 235 -2.35 -3.38 7.11
C VAL A 235 -3.24 -4.22 6.21
N GLY A 236 -3.44 -3.74 4.99
CA GLY A 236 -4.01 -4.54 3.91
C GLY A 236 -2.91 -5.18 3.08
N ILE A 237 -2.95 -6.50 2.95
CA ILE A 237 -1.95 -7.30 2.22
C ILE A 237 -2.61 -7.89 0.99
N ASP A 238 -1.93 -7.78 -0.14
CA ASP A 238 -2.33 -8.40 -1.39
C ASP A 238 -1.45 -9.63 -1.65
N LEU A 239 -2.09 -10.80 -1.80
CA LEU A 239 -1.43 -12.07 -2.09
C LEU A 239 -1.81 -12.54 -3.48
N MET A 240 -0.88 -13.19 -4.14
CA MET A 240 -1.09 -13.84 -5.43
C MET A 240 -0.90 -15.35 -5.28
N GLU A 241 -1.86 -16.12 -5.77
CA GLU A 241 -1.72 -17.57 -5.86
C GLU A 241 -0.78 -17.88 -7.04
N SER A 242 0.26 -18.66 -6.80
CA SER A 242 1.17 -19.16 -7.84
C SER A 242 1.12 -20.68 -7.88
N ASN A 243 1.27 -21.27 -9.05
CA ASN A 243 1.35 -22.74 -9.17
C ASN A 243 2.63 -23.31 -8.59
N ASP A 244 3.65 -22.48 -8.36
CA ASP A 244 4.98 -22.91 -7.96
C ASP A 244 5.33 -22.54 -6.49
N LYS A 245 4.48 -21.77 -5.82
CA LYS A 245 4.74 -21.28 -4.45
C LYS A 245 3.44 -21.01 -3.71
#